data_4dca3a1b70abedfe73d1faa26b867614
#
_entry.id   4dca3a1b70abedfe73d1faa26b867614
#
_cell.length_a   1.000
_cell.length_b   1.000
_cell.length_c   1.000
_cell.angle_alpha   90.00
_cell.angle_beta   90.00
_cell.angle_gamma   90.00
#
_symmetry.space_group_name_H-M   'P 1'
#
loop_
_entity.id
_entity.type
_entity.pdbx_description
1 polymer ?
#
loop_
_entity_poly.entity_id
_entity_poly.type
_entity_poly.pdbx_seq_one_letter_code
_entity_poly.pdbx_strand_id
1 'polypeptide(L)'
;MNVTCYTDAVVRAHLDRAVAGHVTADVCVVIAAKQEAPSLGGVIQRARRCADTILCVVGASTDGTADVARSHGAEVLIDGGRGKGEALRRAIPHIRTPITVFLDADGSHDPEDIPMLVGPIVAGDADHVTASRLRGGSSELHGGFDEFLRLAGSSFITACINWRFGCRLSDSQNGFRAVRTAVLRDLDLREDCTTIEQEMIIKTMRRGYRMAEVPSHEHPRLHGTSHIRVWRSAPRYGYSLARYLFF
;
A
#
# COMPACT_ATOMS: atom_id res chain seq x y z
N MET A 1 -9.74 3.80 19.87
CA MET A 1 -10.04 3.18 18.55
C MET A 1 -9.37 1.83 18.48
N ASN A 2 -10.09 0.78 18.12
CA ASN A 2 -9.48 -0.55 18.01
C ASN A 2 -9.03 -0.80 16.56
N VAL A 3 -7.74 -1.02 16.36
CA VAL A 3 -7.23 -1.65 15.14
C VAL A 3 -7.45 -3.15 15.31
N THR A 4 -8.19 -3.75 14.40
CA THR A 4 -8.42 -5.20 14.42
C THR A 4 -7.22 -5.88 13.75
N CYS A 5 -6.48 -6.67 14.52
CA CYS A 5 -5.40 -7.52 14.01
C CYS A 5 -5.99 -8.91 13.71
N TYR A 6 -6.04 -9.28 12.44
CA TYR A 6 -6.54 -10.59 12.03
C TYR A 6 -5.45 -11.66 12.16
N THR A 7 -5.84 -12.81 12.71
CA THR A 7 -5.02 -14.03 12.68
C THR A 7 -5.25 -14.77 11.36
N ASP A 8 -4.33 -15.65 10.97
CA ASP A 8 -4.42 -16.43 9.73
C ASP A 8 -5.73 -17.21 9.59
N ALA A 9 -6.29 -17.70 10.68
CA ALA A 9 -7.56 -18.43 10.68
C ALA A 9 -8.74 -17.51 10.32
N VAL A 10 -8.76 -16.28 10.84
CA VAL A 10 -9.81 -15.30 10.54
C VAL A 10 -9.64 -14.77 9.11
N VAL A 11 -8.40 -14.58 8.68
CA VAL A 11 -8.07 -14.20 7.30
C VAL A 11 -8.57 -15.26 6.32
N ARG A 12 -8.34 -16.56 6.58
CA ARG A 12 -8.85 -17.67 5.74
C ARG A 12 -10.37 -17.67 5.66
N ALA A 13 -11.07 -17.45 6.76
CA ALA A 13 -12.53 -17.36 6.75
C ALA A 13 -13.06 -16.16 5.94
N HIS A 14 -12.29 -15.06 5.83
CA HIS A 14 -12.62 -13.93 4.97
C HIS A 14 -12.29 -14.21 3.51
N LEU A 15 -11.21 -14.96 3.24
CA LEU A 15 -10.84 -15.43 1.89
C LEU A 15 -11.95 -16.30 1.30
N ASP A 16 -12.43 -17.28 2.04
CA ASP A 16 -13.49 -18.19 1.57
C ASP A 16 -14.76 -17.41 1.18
N ARG A 17 -15.11 -16.35 1.92
CA ARG A 17 -16.23 -15.46 1.60
C ARG A 17 -15.96 -14.54 0.40
N ALA A 18 -14.76 -14.00 0.28
CA ALA A 18 -14.37 -13.12 -0.81
C ALA A 18 -14.28 -13.87 -2.15
N VAL A 19 -13.74 -15.08 -2.14
CA VAL A 19 -13.66 -15.97 -3.32
C VAL A 19 -15.05 -16.44 -3.76
N ALA A 20 -15.95 -16.72 -2.82
CA ALA A 20 -17.32 -17.13 -3.13
C ALA A 20 -18.18 -16.01 -3.75
N GLY A 21 -17.77 -14.73 -3.62
CA GLY A 21 -18.58 -13.54 -3.97
C GLY A 21 -18.19 -12.80 -5.24
N HIS A 22 -17.30 -13.29 -6.11
CA HIS A 22 -16.84 -12.56 -7.31
C HIS A 22 -16.42 -11.10 -7.03
N VAL A 23 -15.56 -10.90 -6.02
CA VAL A 23 -15.15 -9.57 -5.52
C VAL A 23 -14.22 -8.83 -6.51
N THR A 24 -13.77 -9.47 -7.59
CA THR A 24 -12.79 -8.90 -8.54
C THR A 24 -13.28 -7.63 -9.24
N ALA A 25 -14.57 -7.57 -9.59
CA ALA A 25 -15.18 -6.43 -10.29
C ALA A 25 -15.24 -5.15 -9.43
N ASP A 26 -15.24 -5.30 -8.12
CA ASP A 26 -15.35 -4.19 -7.16
C ASP A 26 -14.00 -3.61 -6.73
N VAL A 27 -12.90 -4.14 -7.26
CA VAL A 27 -11.53 -3.78 -6.87
C VAL A 27 -10.77 -3.12 -8.01
N CYS A 28 -10.18 -1.95 -7.74
CA CYS A 28 -9.14 -1.35 -8.57
C CYS A 28 -7.79 -1.49 -7.88
N VAL A 29 -6.83 -2.12 -8.56
CA VAL A 29 -5.43 -2.13 -8.12
C VAL A 29 -4.70 -0.94 -8.73
N VAL A 30 -4.18 -0.07 -7.89
CA VAL A 30 -3.37 1.08 -8.26
C VAL A 30 -1.90 0.75 -8.07
N ILE A 31 -1.12 0.83 -9.14
CA ILE A 31 0.31 0.54 -9.15
C ILE A 31 1.07 1.80 -9.53
N ALA A 32 1.85 2.35 -8.59
CA ALA A 32 2.79 3.43 -8.89
C ALA A 32 4.11 2.84 -9.40
N ALA A 33 4.51 3.18 -10.62
CA ALA A 33 5.67 2.61 -11.28
C ALA A 33 6.62 3.69 -11.80
N LYS A 34 7.93 3.53 -11.57
CA LYS A 34 8.97 4.38 -12.13
C LYS A 34 10.22 3.55 -12.40
N GLN A 35 10.60 3.39 -13.69
CA GLN A 35 11.73 2.55 -14.11
C GLN A 35 11.56 1.08 -13.65
N GLU A 36 10.36 0.50 -13.90
CA GLU A 36 9.97 -0.83 -13.43
C GLU A 36 9.52 -1.75 -14.58
N ALA A 37 9.95 -1.45 -15.83
CA ALA A 37 9.59 -2.28 -16.98
C ALA A 37 9.88 -3.78 -16.79
N PRO A 38 10.99 -4.22 -16.16
CA PRO A 38 11.29 -5.64 -16.01
C PRO A 38 10.35 -6.40 -15.06
N SER A 39 9.81 -5.76 -14.01
CA SER A 39 8.97 -6.37 -12.97
C SER A 39 7.48 -6.19 -13.22
N LEU A 40 7.09 -5.04 -13.77
CA LEU A 40 5.71 -4.57 -13.82
C LEU A 40 4.76 -5.53 -14.55
N GLY A 41 5.19 -6.14 -15.67
CA GLY A 41 4.34 -7.04 -16.46
C GLY A 41 3.86 -8.25 -15.64
N GLY A 42 4.79 -8.88 -14.90
CA GLY A 42 4.46 -10.00 -14.02
C GLY A 42 3.55 -9.61 -12.86
N VAL A 43 3.77 -8.42 -12.27
CA VAL A 43 2.92 -7.88 -11.19
C VAL A 43 1.49 -7.65 -11.70
N ILE A 44 1.31 -7.01 -12.87
CA ILE A 44 -0.01 -6.79 -13.47
C ILE A 44 -0.71 -8.12 -13.75
N GLN A 45 -0.01 -9.06 -14.36
CA GLN A 45 -0.59 -10.37 -14.74
C GLN A 45 -1.10 -11.14 -13.52
N ARG A 46 -0.36 -11.09 -12.39
CA ARG A 46 -0.79 -11.72 -11.14
C ARG A 46 -1.93 -10.94 -10.47
N ALA A 47 -1.86 -9.60 -10.43
CA ALA A 47 -2.91 -8.77 -9.87
C ALA A 47 -4.26 -8.93 -10.58
N ARG A 48 -4.27 -9.18 -11.91
CA ARG A 48 -5.48 -9.45 -12.69
C ARG A 48 -6.24 -10.71 -12.28
N ARG A 49 -5.63 -11.63 -11.56
CA ARG A 49 -6.34 -12.77 -10.99
C ARG A 49 -7.27 -12.38 -9.85
N CYS A 50 -6.99 -11.21 -9.23
CA CYS A 50 -7.68 -10.74 -8.03
C CYS A 50 -8.47 -9.44 -8.25
N ALA A 51 -8.32 -8.78 -9.42
CA ALA A 51 -9.01 -7.52 -9.73
C ALA A 51 -9.19 -7.33 -11.24
N ASP A 52 -10.35 -6.87 -11.65
CA ASP A 52 -10.65 -6.62 -13.07
C ASP A 52 -10.05 -5.27 -13.54
N THR A 53 -9.90 -4.32 -12.64
CA THR A 53 -9.36 -2.99 -12.95
C THR A 53 -7.95 -2.82 -12.40
N ILE A 54 -6.99 -2.58 -13.31
CA ILE A 54 -5.60 -2.22 -12.95
C ILE A 54 -5.30 -0.84 -13.49
N LEU A 55 -4.91 0.08 -12.61
CA LEU A 55 -4.52 1.45 -12.94
C LEU A 55 -3.05 1.65 -12.59
N CYS A 56 -2.20 1.79 -13.62
CA CYS A 56 -0.79 2.09 -13.46
C CYS A 56 -0.53 3.59 -13.55
N VAL A 57 0.06 4.19 -12.53
CA VAL A 57 0.54 5.57 -12.59
C VAL A 57 2.03 5.53 -12.82
N VAL A 58 2.44 5.92 -14.03
CA VAL A 58 3.83 5.84 -14.47
C VAL A 58 4.49 7.20 -14.34
N GLY A 59 5.46 7.29 -13.45
CA GLY A 59 6.34 8.46 -13.32
C GLY A 59 7.27 8.60 -14.53
N ALA A 60 8.02 9.70 -14.60
CA ALA A 60 8.94 9.97 -15.70
C ALA A 60 9.92 8.80 -15.95
N SER A 61 9.45 7.75 -16.63
CA SER A 61 10.17 6.53 -16.96
C SER A 61 10.64 6.55 -18.41
N THR A 62 11.86 6.08 -18.66
CA THR A 62 12.51 6.05 -19.98
C THR A 62 12.78 4.61 -20.46
N ASP A 63 12.44 3.61 -19.65
CA ASP A 63 12.73 2.18 -19.87
C ASP A 63 11.60 1.41 -20.54
N GLY A 64 10.53 2.08 -20.99
CA GLY A 64 9.35 1.42 -21.55
C GLY A 64 8.31 0.95 -20.53
N THR A 65 8.43 1.35 -19.25
CA THR A 65 7.47 0.98 -18.18
C THR A 65 6.01 1.21 -18.60
N ALA A 66 5.70 2.35 -19.26
CA ALA A 66 4.33 2.67 -19.69
C ALA A 66 3.81 1.73 -20.78
N ASP A 67 4.67 1.30 -21.70
CA ASP A 67 4.30 0.40 -22.79
C ASP A 67 4.10 -1.02 -22.27
N VAL A 68 4.92 -1.45 -21.31
CA VAL A 68 4.71 -2.71 -20.58
C VAL A 68 3.35 -2.71 -19.88
N ALA A 69 3.00 -1.64 -19.16
CA ALA A 69 1.70 -1.55 -18.50
C ALA A 69 0.53 -1.68 -19.49
N ARG A 70 0.58 -0.94 -20.63
CA ARG A 70 -0.46 -1.01 -21.68
C ARG A 70 -0.56 -2.39 -22.32
N SER A 71 0.58 -3.01 -22.66
CA SER A 71 0.60 -4.33 -23.29
C SER A 71 0.01 -5.44 -22.42
N HIS A 72 0.05 -5.26 -21.09
CA HIS A 72 -0.60 -6.15 -20.12
C HIS A 72 -2.05 -5.69 -19.77
N GLY A 73 -2.60 -4.72 -20.52
CA GLY A 73 -3.98 -4.28 -20.44
C GLY A 73 -4.30 -3.37 -19.25
N ALA A 74 -3.32 -2.81 -18.56
CA ALA A 74 -3.58 -1.83 -17.51
C ALA A 74 -3.99 -0.47 -18.11
N GLU A 75 -4.88 0.25 -17.42
CA GLU A 75 -5.07 1.67 -17.66
C GLU A 75 -3.80 2.42 -17.21
N VAL A 76 -3.35 3.39 -18.01
CA VAL A 76 -2.09 4.10 -17.73
C VAL A 76 -2.32 5.58 -17.58
N LEU A 77 -1.94 6.12 -16.44
CA LEU A 77 -1.79 7.56 -16.21
C LEU A 77 -0.30 7.90 -16.19
N ILE A 78 0.06 8.97 -16.88
CA ILE A 78 1.42 9.51 -16.82
C ILE A 78 1.44 10.65 -15.81
N ASP A 79 2.39 10.61 -14.87
CA ASP A 79 2.58 11.67 -13.89
C ASP A 79 3.90 12.43 -14.11
N GLY A 80 4.10 13.50 -13.34
CA GLY A 80 5.34 14.30 -13.40
C GLY A 80 6.55 13.66 -12.72
N GLY A 81 6.41 12.45 -12.14
CA GLY A 81 7.49 11.71 -11.48
C GLY A 81 8.01 12.37 -10.20
N ARG A 82 7.21 13.21 -9.53
CA ARG A 82 7.61 13.93 -8.30
C ARG A 82 7.64 13.03 -7.08
N GLY A 83 6.98 11.88 -7.11
CA GLY A 83 7.04 10.87 -6.05
C GLY A 83 5.83 9.96 -5.99
N LYS A 84 5.94 8.88 -5.20
CA LYS A 84 4.88 7.86 -5.03
C LYS A 84 3.56 8.49 -4.55
N GLY A 85 3.61 9.42 -3.60
CA GLY A 85 2.41 10.06 -3.07
C GLY A 85 1.67 10.88 -4.12
N GLU A 86 2.38 11.63 -4.98
CA GLU A 86 1.74 12.32 -6.10
C GLU A 86 1.06 11.32 -7.04
N ALA A 87 1.74 10.25 -7.40
CA ALA A 87 1.19 9.21 -8.27
C ALA A 87 -0.12 8.65 -7.69
N LEU A 88 -0.14 8.27 -6.41
CA LEU A 88 -1.34 7.74 -5.76
C LEU A 88 -2.48 8.76 -5.71
N ARG A 89 -2.18 10.02 -5.36
CA ARG A 89 -3.20 11.10 -5.35
C ARG A 89 -3.79 11.36 -6.73
N ARG A 90 -2.98 11.30 -7.79
CA ARG A 90 -3.44 11.43 -9.17
C ARG A 90 -4.34 10.28 -9.61
N ALA A 91 -4.13 9.08 -9.09
CA ALA A 91 -4.99 7.93 -9.37
C ALA A 91 -6.41 8.10 -8.82
N ILE A 92 -6.56 8.68 -7.62
CA ILE A 92 -7.83 8.71 -6.87
C ILE A 92 -9.04 9.21 -7.69
N PRO A 93 -8.98 10.30 -8.47
CA PRO A 93 -10.10 10.76 -9.28
C PRO A 93 -10.52 9.78 -10.39
N HIS A 94 -9.62 8.90 -10.82
CA HIS A 94 -9.85 7.94 -11.91
C HIS A 94 -10.42 6.61 -11.43
N ILE A 95 -10.37 6.31 -10.13
CA ILE A 95 -10.86 5.06 -9.56
C ILE A 95 -12.40 5.10 -9.52
N ARG A 96 -13.05 4.08 -10.09
CA ARG A 96 -14.52 3.98 -10.15
C ARG A 96 -15.08 2.86 -9.28
N THR A 97 -14.25 1.93 -8.85
CA THR A 97 -14.63 0.77 -8.05
C THR A 97 -14.82 1.14 -6.57
N PRO A 98 -15.61 0.39 -5.80
CA PRO A 98 -15.81 0.60 -4.37
C PRO A 98 -14.55 0.46 -3.51
N ILE A 99 -13.62 -0.40 -3.93
CA ILE A 99 -12.40 -0.73 -3.18
C ILE A 99 -11.17 -0.41 -4.01
N THR A 100 -10.19 0.24 -3.40
CA THR A 100 -8.88 0.53 -3.98
C THR A 100 -7.82 -0.27 -3.25
N VAL A 101 -6.97 -0.96 -4.00
CA VAL A 101 -5.77 -1.63 -3.49
C VAL A 101 -4.54 -0.91 -4.04
N PHE A 102 -3.61 -0.51 -3.18
CA PHE A 102 -2.29 -0.01 -3.58
C PHE A 102 -1.28 -1.14 -3.54
N LEU A 103 -0.51 -1.27 -4.61
CA LEU A 103 0.50 -2.30 -4.80
C LEU A 103 1.76 -1.69 -5.42
N ASP A 104 2.93 -2.10 -4.97
CA ASP A 104 4.20 -1.65 -5.55
C ASP A 104 4.56 -2.44 -6.82
N ALA A 105 5.27 -1.80 -7.75
CA ALA A 105 5.58 -2.34 -9.07
C ALA A 105 6.80 -3.29 -9.09
N ASP A 106 7.58 -3.31 -8.00
CA ASP A 106 8.89 -3.99 -7.92
C ASP A 106 8.81 -5.49 -7.62
N GLY A 107 7.59 -6.01 -7.40
CA GLY A 107 7.34 -7.41 -7.12
C GLY A 107 7.67 -7.85 -5.69
N SER A 108 7.93 -6.91 -4.77
CA SER A 108 8.18 -7.21 -3.36
C SER A 108 6.94 -7.72 -2.61
N HIS A 109 5.75 -7.40 -3.09
CA HIS A 109 4.49 -7.90 -2.53
C HIS A 109 3.85 -8.95 -3.43
N ASP A 110 3.21 -9.94 -2.83
CA ASP A 110 2.44 -10.95 -3.55
C ASP A 110 1.05 -10.42 -3.91
N PRO A 111 0.73 -10.21 -5.20
CA PRO A 111 -0.62 -9.80 -5.59
C PRO A 111 -1.71 -10.82 -5.21
N GLU A 112 -1.36 -12.07 -4.95
CA GLU A 112 -2.30 -13.11 -4.51
C GLU A 112 -2.78 -12.90 -3.07
N ASP A 113 -2.14 -11.99 -2.31
CA ASP A 113 -2.61 -11.54 -0.98
C ASP A 113 -3.71 -10.46 -1.07
N ILE A 114 -4.06 -9.94 -2.26
CA ILE A 114 -5.13 -8.94 -2.43
C ILE A 114 -6.45 -9.37 -1.76
N PRO A 115 -6.94 -10.62 -1.90
CA PRO A 115 -8.16 -11.05 -1.24
C PRO A 115 -8.10 -10.95 0.29
N MET A 116 -6.93 -11.12 0.91
CA MET A 116 -6.75 -10.97 2.36
C MET A 116 -6.93 -9.52 2.82
N LEU A 117 -6.48 -8.56 2.01
CA LEU A 117 -6.66 -7.13 2.28
C LEU A 117 -8.12 -6.68 2.05
N VAL A 118 -8.75 -7.23 1.02
CA VAL A 118 -10.11 -6.84 0.60
C VAL A 118 -11.18 -7.48 1.50
N GLY A 119 -10.96 -8.70 1.97
CA GLY A 119 -11.94 -9.49 2.75
C GLY A 119 -12.54 -8.73 3.93
N PRO A 120 -11.76 -8.11 4.84
CA PRO A 120 -12.31 -7.34 5.96
C PRO A 120 -13.15 -6.13 5.53
N ILE A 121 -12.86 -5.53 4.36
CA ILE A 121 -13.63 -4.41 3.83
C ILE A 121 -14.99 -4.90 3.30
N VAL A 122 -15.00 -6.01 2.57
CA VAL A 122 -16.22 -6.64 2.06
C VAL A 122 -17.12 -7.12 3.20
N ALA A 123 -16.52 -7.71 4.23
CA ALA A 123 -17.25 -8.14 5.44
C ALA A 123 -17.84 -6.94 6.24
N GLY A 124 -17.43 -5.72 5.95
CA GLY A 124 -17.86 -4.54 6.68
C GLY A 124 -17.16 -4.36 8.02
N ASP A 125 -16.05 -5.05 8.27
CA ASP A 125 -15.29 -5.00 9.52
C ASP A 125 -14.26 -3.87 9.53
N ALA A 126 -13.75 -3.48 8.36
CA ALA A 126 -12.77 -2.42 8.19
C ALA A 126 -13.10 -1.50 7.02
N ASP A 127 -12.54 -0.30 7.06
CA ASP A 127 -12.62 0.70 6.01
C ASP A 127 -11.26 0.92 5.33
N HIS A 128 -10.16 0.58 6.05
CA HIS A 128 -8.78 0.58 5.57
C HIS A 128 -8.04 -0.62 6.17
N VAL A 129 -7.41 -1.43 5.32
CA VAL A 129 -6.61 -2.60 5.70
C VAL A 129 -5.20 -2.42 5.21
N THR A 130 -4.20 -2.61 6.07
CA THR A 130 -2.78 -2.58 5.71
C THR A 130 -2.16 -3.96 5.86
N ALA A 131 -1.27 -4.31 4.95
CA ALA A 131 -0.41 -5.47 5.10
C ALA A 131 0.68 -5.21 6.15
N SER A 132 1.14 -6.24 6.82
CA SER A 132 2.24 -6.17 7.78
C SER A 132 3.34 -7.19 7.47
N ARG A 133 4.53 -6.66 7.24
CA ARG A 133 5.76 -7.43 7.08
C ARG A 133 6.22 -8.06 8.39
N LEU A 134 5.97 -7.39 9.51
CA LEU A 134 6.37 -7.89 10.83
C LEU A 134 5.49 -9.06 11.29
N ARG A 135 4.33 -9.27 10.67
CA ARG A 135 3.44 -10.40 10.93
C ARG A 135 3.55 -11.50 9.88
N GLY A 136 3.76 -11.14 8.61
CA GLY A 136 3.88 -12.08 7.50
C GLY A 136 5.32 -12.50 7.16
N GLY A 137 6.28 -11.76 7.71
CA GLY A 137 7.71 -11.95 7.41
C GLY A 137 8.20 -11.01 6.30
N SER A 138 9.52 -10.84 6.25
CA SER A 138 10.20 -10.12 5.16
C SER A 138 11.52 -10.82 4.85
N SER A 139 11.73 -11.09 3.58
CA SER A 139 12.99 -11.62 3.07
C SER A 139 13.96 -10.52 2.61
N GLU A 140 13.54 -9.24 2.62
CA GLU A 140 14.42 -8.10 2.35
C GLU A 140 15.25 -7.67 3.58
N LEU A 141 14.88 -8.07 4.79
CA LEU A 141 15.56 -7.68 6.03
C LEU A 141 16.81 -8.53 6.28
N HIS A 142 17.78 -8.53 5.36
CA HIS A 142 19.00 -9.33 5.44
C HIS A 142 20.25 -8.53 5.80
N GLY A 143 20.27 -7.89 6.99
CA GLY A 143 21.50 -7.64 7.71
C GLY A 143 22.37 -6.45 7.34
N GLY A 144 21.89 -5.49 6.53
CA GLY A 144 22.58 -4.23 6.27
C GLY A 144 22.28 -3.15 7.32
N PHE A 145 23.23 -2.24 7.57
CA PHE A 145 23.03 -1.13 8.50
C PHE A 145 21.89 -0.20 8.07
N ASP A 146 21.75 0.04 6.78
CA ASP A 146 20.66 0.86 6.20
C ASP A 146 19.28 0.20 6.38
N GLU A 147 19.21 -1.14 6.28
CA GLU A 147 17.98 -1.90 6.51
C GLU A 147 17.58 -1.89 7.99
N PHE A 148 18.56 -2.03 8.89
CA PHE A 148 18.32 -1.85 10.32
C PHE A 148 17.77 -0.46 10.65
N LEU A 149 18.35 0.60 10.06
CA LEU A 149 17.85 1.96 10.25
C LEU A 149 16.46 2.18 9.68
N ARG A 150 16.14 1.58 8.53
CA ARG A 150 14.78 1.59 7.95
C ARG A 150 13.78 0.93 8.88
N LEU A 151 14.12 -0.25 9.41
CA LEU A 151 13.27 -0.97 10.35
C LEU A 151 13.08 -0.20 11.67
N ALA A 152 14.16 0.33 12.24
CA ALA A 152 14.10 1.13 13.47
C ALA A 152 13.25 2.40 13.26
N GLY A 153 13.45 3.12 12.15
CA GLY A 153 12.65 4.30 11.80
C GLY A 153 11.17 3.98 11.58
N SER A 154 10.87 2.91 10.86
CA SER A 154 9.50 2.42 10.63
C SER A 154 8.82 2.03 11.97
N SER A 155 9.54 1.30 12.82
CA SER A 155 9.04 0.89 14.14
C SER A 155 8.80 2.10 15.06
N PHE A 156 9.68 3.10 15.04
CA PHE A 156 9.50 4.34 15.79
C PHE A 156 8.24 5.10 15.33
N ILE A 157 8.05 5.27 14.03
CA ILE A 157 6.84 5.92 13.47
C ILE A 157 5.59 5.16 13.90
N THR A 158 5.60 3.83 13.78
CA THR A 158 4.50 2.97 14.18
C THR A 158 4.20 3.09 15.67
N ALA A 159 5.23 3.14 16.53
CA ALA A 159 5.07 3.34 17.96
C ALA A 159 4.44 4.70 18.31
N CYS A 160 4.83 5.78 17.63
CA CYS A 160 4.22 7.10 17.79
C CYS A 160 2.74 7.10 17.41
N ILE A 161 2.37 6.45 16.29
CA ILE A 161 0.98 6.31 15.86
C ILE A 161 0.18 5.50 16.89
N ASN A 162 0.72 4.36 17.34
CA ASN A 162 0.10 3.52 18.34
C ASN A 162 -0.14 4.26 19.67
N TRP A 163 0.85 5.01 20.13
CA TRP A 163 0.74 5.85 21.32
C TRP A 163 -0.35 6.91 21.19
N ARG A 164 -0.38 7.62 20.04
CA ARG A 164 -1.34 8.72 19.81
C ARG A 164 -2.78 8.26 19.73
N PHE A 165 -3.03 7.10 19.14
CA PHE A 165 -4.38 6.59 18.89
C PHE A 165 -4.80 5.43 19.79
N GLY A 166 -3.93 4.97 20.69
CA GLY A 166 -4.21 3.84 21.58
C GLY A 166 -4.45 2.53 20.83
N CYS A 167 -3.73 2.31 19.72
CA CYS A 167 -3.89 1.13 18.86
C CYS A 167 -2.64 0.22 18.87
N ARG A 168 -2.67 -0.87 18.11
CA ARG A 168 -1.60 -1.89 18.08
C ARG A 168 -1.28 -2.31 16.64
N LEU A 169 -0.93 -1.35 15.78
CA LEU A 169 -0.34 -1.66 14.48
C LEU A 169 1.05 -2.23 14.68
N SER A 170 1.44 -3.18 13.86
CA SER A 170 2.81 -3.68 13.79
C SER A 170 3.60 -3.00 12.68
N ASP A 171 2.98 -2.64 11.54
CA ASP A 171 3.65 -2.01 10.40
C ASP A 171 2.79 -0.90 9.78
N SER A 172 3.15 0.37 10.04
CA SER A 172 2.46 1.52 9.47
C SER A 172 3.03 2.01 8.12
N GLN A 173 4.17 1.46 7.70
CA GLN A 173 4.91 1.96 6.53
C GLN A 173 4.81 1.03 5.31
N ASN A 174 4.01 -0.01 5.38
CA ASN A 174 3.80 -0.91 4.26
C ASN A 174 2.95 -0.24 3.16
N GLY A 175 3.41 -0.29 1.91
CA GLY A 175 2.70 0.27 0.75
C GLY A 175 1.51 -0.57 0.30
N PHE A 176 1.49 -1.87 0.61
CA PHE A 176 0.43 -2.79 0.22
C PHE A 176 -0.77 -2.67 1.17
N ARG A 177 -1.85 -2.14 0.66
CA ARG A 177 -3.05 -1.83 1.45
C ARG A 177 -4.32 -1.76 0.62
N ALA A 178 -5.46 -2.01 1.24
CA ALA A 178 -6.79 -1.82 0.66
C ALA A 178 -7.57 -0.75 1.43
N VAL A 179 -8.31 0.10 0.72
CA VAL A 179 -9.11 1.18 1.31
C VAL A 179 -10.45 1.27 0.57
N ARG A 180 -11.55 1.51 1.28
CA ARG A 180 -12.79 1.92 0.62
C ARG A 180 -12.55 3.18 -0.16
N THR A 181 -12.88 3.20 -1.44
CA THR A 181 -12.61 4.34 -2.32
C THR A 181 -13.27 5.63 -1.83
N ALA A 182 -14.45 5.54 -1.23
CA ALA A 182 -15.12 6.69 -0.61
C ALA A 182 -14.30 7.26 0.56
N VAL A 183 -13.75 6.40 1.42
CA VAL A 183 -12.86 6.80 2.51
C VAL A 183 -11.59 7.43 1.96
N LEU A 184 -10.95 6.80 0.97
CA LEU A 184 -9.74 7.31 0.34
C LEU A 184 -9.92 8.74 -0.21
N ARG A 185 -11.06 9.03 -0.83
CA ARG A 185 -11.40 10.38 -1.31
C ARG A 185 -11.60 11.37 -0.15
N ASP A 186 -12.23 10.92 0.93
CA ASP A 186 -12.45 11.76 2.11
C ASP A 186 -11.13 12.10 2.82
N LEU A 187 -10.09 11.27 2.76
CA LEU A 187 -8.82 11.51 3.45
C LEU A 187 -8.12 12.80 3.01
N ASP A 188 -8.41 13.37 1.83
CA ASP A 188 -7.77 14.59 1.31
C ASP A 188 -6.24 14.53 1.44
N LEU A 189 -5.64 13.52 0.79
CA LEU A 189 -4.19 13.26 0.88
C LEU A 189 -3.37 14.36 0.22
N ARG A 190 -2.23 14.71 0.83
CA ARG A 190 -1.38 15.85 0.43
C ARG A 190 0.09 15.53 0.23
N GLU A 191 0.58 14.42 0.80
CA GLU A 191 1.98 14.04 0.67
C GLU A 191 2.31 13.62 -0.77
N ASP A 192 3.50 14.01 -1.25
CA ASP A 192 3.96 13.70 -2.61
C ASP A 192 4.89 12.50 -2.67
N CYS A 193 5.43 12.06 -1.55
CA CYS A 193 6.38 10.94 -1.49
C CYS A 193 5.86 9.76 -0.66
N THR A 194 6.75 8.89 -0.23
CA THR A 194 6.44 7.69 0.56
C THR A 194 5.87 8.00 1.96
N THR A 195 5.93 9.25 2.44
CA THR A 195 5.22 9.68 3.66
C THR A 195 3.69 9.61 3.54
N ILE A 196 3.15 9.39 2.33
CA ILE A 196 1.72 9.20 2.09
C ILE A 196 1.18 7.96 2.83
N GLU A 197 2.01 6.94 3.05
CA GLU A 197 1.59 5.76 3.81
C GLU A 197 1.21 6.12 5.25
N GLN A 198 2.05 6.87 5.95
CA GLN A 198 1.74 7.32 7.31
C GLN A 198 0.61 8.37 7.33
N GLU A 199 0.53 9.25 6.34
CA GLU A 199 -0.57 10.21 6.20
C GLU A 199 -1.91 9.49 6.09
N MET A 200 -2.01 8.46 5.23
CA MET A 200 -3.24 7.67 5.08
C MET A 200 -3.69 7.06 6.40
N ILE A 201 -2.79 6.39 7.12
CA ILE A 201 -3.11 5.74 8.39
C ILE A 201 -3.57 6.76 9.42
N ILE A 202 -2.80 7.84 9.61
CA ILE A 202 -3.10 8.85 10.61
C ILE A 202 -4.46 9.53 10.32
N LYS A 203 -4.70 9.90 9.05
CA LYS A 203 -5.98 10.52 8.66
C LYS A 203 -7.16 9.56 8.76
N THR A 204 -6.98 8.28 8.42
CA THR A 204 -7.99 7.24 8.63
C THR A 204 -8.41 7.18 10.10
N MET A 205 -7.45 7.12 11.02
CA MET A 205 -7.72 7.06 12.45
C MET A 205 -8.31 8.36 12.98
N ARG A 206 -7.80 9.53 12.56
CA ARG A 206 -8.33 10.84 12.99
C ARG A 206 -9.79 11.04 12.61
N ARG A 207 -10.22 10.49 11.48
CA ARG A 207 -11.61 10.56 11.01
C ARG A 207 -12.53 9.47 11.56
N GLY A 208 -12.00 8.60 12.41
CA GLY A 208 -12.79 7.55 13.07
C GLY A 208 -13.11 6.35 12.20
N TYR A 209 -12.48 6.22 11.04
CA TYR A 209 -12.61 5.02 10.20
C TYR A 209 -11.94 3.81 10.84
N ARG A 210 -12.47 2.62 10.56
CA ARG A 210 -12.00 1.36 11.12
C ARG A 210 -10.79 0.88 10.34
N MET A 211 -9.71 0.58 11.08
CA MET A 211 -8.51 0.00 10.50
C MET A 211 -8.35 -1.47 10.89
N ALA A 212 -7.77 -2.22 9.95
CA ALA A 212 -7.31 -3.58 10.20
C ALA A 212 -5.90 -3.78 9.65
N GLU A 213 -5.24 -4.81 10.15
CA GLU A 213 -3.92 -5.24 9.72
C GLU A 213 -3.94 -6.75 9.45
N VAL A 214 -3.40 -7.16 8.29
CA VAL A 214 -3.28 -8.55 7.88
C VAL A 214 -1.82 -8.92 7.66
N PRO A 215 -1.39 -10.16 7.92
CA PRO A 215 -0.04 -10.61 7.58
C PRO A 215 0.13 -10.64 6.06
N SER A 216 1.31 -10.23 5.56
CA SER A 216 1.72 -10.44 4.17
C SER A 216 3.24 -10.50 4.13
N HIS A 217 3.79 -11.43 3.35
CA HIS A 217 5.24 -11.61 3.23
C HIS A 217 5.83 -10.61 2.22
N GLU A 218 6.92 -9.94 2.60
CA GLU A 218 7.68 -9.10 1.69
C GLU A 218 8.83 -9.92 1.09
N HIS A 219 8.79 -10.09 -0.22
CA HIS A 219 9.83 -10.76 -1.00
C HIS A 219 10.95 -9.78 -1.40
N PRO A 220 12.14 -10.26 -1.72
CA PRO A 220 13.15 -9.42 -2.35
C PRO A 220 12.61 -8.82 -3.65
N ARG A 221 12.98 -7.58 -3.93
CA ARG A 221 12.65 -6.93 -5.21
C ARG A 221 13.15 -7.77 -6.37
N LEU A 222 12.32 -7.92 -7.41
CA LEU A 222 12.72 -8.68 -8.60
C LEU A 222 13.84 -7.97 -9.37
N HIS A 223 13.83 -6.62 -9.39
CA HIS A 223 14.81 -5.81 -10.08
C HIS A 223 15.05 -4.46 -9.35
N GLY A 224 16.22 -3.86 -9.61
CA GLY A 224 16.57 -2.53 -9.11
C GLY A 224 16.99 -2.47 -7.64
N THR A 225 17.20 -1.26 -7.16
CA THR A 225 17.58 -0.97 -5.78
C THR A 225 16.63 0.06 -5.18
N SER A 226 16.46 0.04 -3.86
CA SER A 226 15.60 1.01 -3.17
C SER A 226 16.11 2.44 -3.38
N HIS A 227 15.25 3.33 -3.84
CA HIS A 227 15.55 4.76 -4.00
C HIS A 227 15.48 5.54 -2.68
N ILE A 228 15.03 4.91 -1.58
CA ILE A 228 14.88 5.58 -0.28
C ILE A 228 16.23 5.61 0.41
N ARG A 229 16.82 6.82 0.51
CA ARG A 229 18.01 7.08 1.32
C ARG A 229 17.57 7.54 2.70
N VAL A 230 17.72 6.70 3.72
CA VAL A 230 17.21 6.89 5.09
C VAL A 230 17.59 8.26 5.65
N TRP A 231 18.86 8.64 5.61
CA TRP A 231 19.34 9.91 6.16
C TRP A 231 18.77 11.17 5.49
N ARG A 232 18.52 11.10 4.18
CA ARG A 232 17.92 12.23 3.44
C ARG A 232 16.41 12.32 3.65
N SER A 233 15.76 11.20 3.89
CA SER A 233 14.30 11.12 4.03
C SER A 233 13.84 11.32 5.48
N ALA A 234 14.68 11.01 6.48
CA ALA A 234 14.31 11.06 7.90
C ALA A 234 13.72 12.40 8.37
N PRO A 235 14.25 13.60 8.01
CA PRO A 235 13.65 14.86 8.41
C PRO A 235 12.23 15.04 7.87
N ARG A 236 11.99 14.60 6.64
CA ARG A 236 10.68 14.69 5.98
C ARG A 236 9.67 13.75 6.65
N TYR A 237 10.08 12.52 7.00
CA TYR A 237 9.24 11.59 7.75
C TYR A 237 8.88 12.14 9.13
N GLY A 238 9.86 12.71 9.85
CA GLY A 238 9.63 13.34 11.16
C GLY A 238 8.68 14.54 11.08
N TYR A 239 8.89 15.42 10.10
CA TYR A 239 8.00 16.57 9.88
C TYR A 239 6.57 16.13 9.53
N SER A 240 6.41 15.21 8.59
CA SER A 240 5.12 14.67 8.18
C SER A 240 4.41 13.98 9.37
N LEU A 241 5.16 13.17 10.15
CA LEU A 241 4.63 12.52 11.35
C LEU A 241 4.10 13.56 12.35
N ALA A 242 4.91 14.54 12.72
CA ALA A 242 4.52 15.59 13.67
C ALA A 242 3.30 16.38 13.15
N ARG A 243 3.32 16.77 11.87
CA ARG A 243 2.22 17.50 11.24
C ARG A 243 0.90 16.76 11.35
N TYR A 244 0.85 15.47 11.00
CA TYR A 244 -0.41 14.74 10.98
C TYR A 244 -0.83 14.16 12.34
N LEU A 245 0.12 13.94 13.27
CA LEU A 245 -0.23 13.49 14.62
C LEU A 245 -0.86 14.60 15.48
N PHE A 246 -0.42 15.85 15.27
CA PHE A 246 -0.80 16.95 16.19
C PHE A 246 -1.64 18.04 15.53
N PHE A 247 -1.56 18.22 14.21
CA PHE A 247 -2.26 19.26 13.45
C PHE A 247 -3.15 18.68 12.36
#